data_e4b9af700efb57949162079f32405c63
#
_entry.id   e4b9af700efb57949162079f32405c63
#
_cell.length_a   1.000
_cell.length_b   1.000
_cell.length_c   1.000
_cell.angle_alpha   90.00
_cell.angle_beta   90.00
_cell.angle_gamma   90.00
#
_symmetry.space_group_name_H-M   'P 1'
#
loop_
_entity.id
_entity.type
_entity.pdbx_description
1 polymer ?
#
loop_
_entity_poly.entity_id
_entity_poly.type
_entity_poly.pdbx_seq_one_letter_code
_entity_poly.pdbx_strand_id
1 'polypeptide(L)'
;TDSAEKALWLKKAKSINRDDLPDSEFYKRAGIYAEFGKIICISIARIVREYGSAYIAVESFSSHNERRLLKDFCAFLSEISRPTLRLCAHNGKEFDFPYIARRCLIRGLALPEILN
;
A
#
# COMPACT_ATOMS: atom_id res chain seq x y z
N THR A 1 -2.74 17.54 -6.91
CA THR A 1 -3.60 17.32 -5.75
C THR A 1 -4.69 18.38 -5.66
N ASP A 2 -5.87 17.93 -5.33
CA ASP A 2 -7.04 18.77 -5.10
C ASP A 2 -6.77 19.75 -3.93
N SER A 3 -7.31 20.96 -4.02
CA SER A 3 -7.20 21.97 -2.97
C SER A 3 -7.79 21.50 -1.63
N ALA A 4 -8.85 20.67 -1.66
CA ALA A 4 -9.45 20.10 -0.46
C ALA A 4 -8.49 19.10 0.23
N GLU A 5 -7.81 18.24 -0.54
CA GLU A 5 -6.78 17.33 -0.01
C GLU A 5 -5.63 18.08 0.63
N LYS A 6 -5.19 19.15 -0.03
CA LYS A 6 -4.10 19.99 0.49
C LYS A 6 -4.49 20.68 1.79
N ALA A 7 -5.72 21.15 1.89
CA ALA A 7 -6.24 21.76 3.12
C ALA A 7 -6.32 20.74 4.26
N LEU A 8 -6.78 19.52 3.98
CA LEU A 8 -6.81 18.43 4.95
C LEU A 8 -5.41 18.05 5.42
N TRP A 9 -4.46 17.98 4.49
CA TRP A 9 -3.07 17.72 4.83
C TRP A 9 -2.49 18.79 5.75
N LEU A 10 -2.71 20.07 5.45
CA LEU A 10 -2.22 21.17 6.28
C LEU A 10 -2.77 21.10 7.70
N LYS A 11 -4.04 20.71 7.85
CA LYS A 11 -4.65 20.50 9.16
C LYS A 11 -3.99 19.36 9.92
N LYS A 12 -3.73 18.23 9.27
CA LYS A 12 -3.06 17.09 9.86
C LYS A 12 -1.60 17.42 10.19
N ALA A 13 -0.92 18.12 9.31
CA ALA A 13 0.48 18.48 9.46
C ALA A 13 0.74 19.31 10.74
N LYS A 14 -0.17 20.22 11.06
CA LYS A 14 -0.06 21.03 12.29
C LYS A 14 -0.01 20.16 13.55
N SER A 15 -0.68 19.02 13.57
CA SER A 15 -0.72 18.14 14.73
C SER A 15 0.46 17.17 14.80
N ILE A 16 1.14 16.87 13.70
CA ILE A 16 2.19 15.85 13.61
C ILE A 16 3.57 16.39 13.24
N ASN A 17 3.68 17.68 12.87
CA ASN A 17 4.96 18.31 12.51
C ASN A 17 5.79 18.63 13.77
N ARG A 18 6.46 17.61 14.29
CA ARG A 18 7.29 17.72 15.52
C ARG A 18 8.63 18.41 15.27
N ASP A 19 9.11 18.42 14.03
CA ASP A 19 10.38 19.03 13.65
C ASP A 19 10.24 20.50 13.28
N ASP A 20 9.03 21.04 13.39
CA ASP A 20 8.69 22.44 13.12
C ASP A 20 9.17 22.92 11.74
N LEU A 21 9.04 22.02 10.73
CA LEU A 21 9.42 22.32 9.35
C LEU A 21 8.41 23.26 8.69
N PRO A 22 8.84 24.08 7.71
CA PRO A 22 7.92 24.86 6.90
C PRO A 22 6.86 23.94 6.24
N ASP A 23 5.63 24.43 6.08
CA ASP A 23 4.53 23.63 5.50
C ASP A 23 4.91 23.02 4.15
N SER A 24 5.62 23.75 3.28
CA SER A 24 6.05 23.25 1.97
C SER A 24 7.05 22.10 2.08
N GLU A 25 7.96 22.15 3.05
CA GLU A 25 8.92 21.08 3.29
C GLU A 25 8.26 19.86 3.91
N PHE A 26 7.37 20.07 4.87
CA PHE A 26 6.67 18.97 5.52
C PHE A 26 5.68 18.28 4.58
N TYR A 27 5.08 19.00 3.64
CA TYR A 27 4.19 18.44 2.61
C TYR A 27 4.86 17.35 1.76
N LYS A 28 6.16 17.45 1.54
CA LYS A 28 6.93 16.41 0.84
C LYS A 28 6.86 15.05 1.53
N ARG A 29 6.55 15.02 2.82
CA ARG A 29 6.38 13.78 3.60
C ARG A 29 4.96 13.20 3.51
N ALA A 30 4.03 13.88 2.82
CA ALA A 30 2.63 13.45 2.75
C ALA A 30 2.47 12.04 2.18
N GLY A 31 3.37 11.62 1.28
CA GLY A 31 3.32 10.30 0.65
C GLY A 31 3.45 9.11 1.60
N ILE A 32 4.01 9.29 2.79
CA ILE A 32 4.09 8.22 3.80
C ILE A 32 2.76 7.97 4.51
N TYR A 33 1.80 8.87 4.34
CA TYR A 33 0.45 8.73 4.91
C TYR A 33 -0.51 8.28 3.80
N ALA A 34 -1.19 7.18 4.02
CA ALA A 34 -2.06 6.58 3.02
C ALA A 34 -3.17 7.51 2.52
N GLU A 35 -3.63 8.45 3.35
CA GLU A 35 -4.66 9.41 2.99
C GLU A 35 -4.21 10.40 1.91
N PHE A 36 -2.90 10.61 1.77
CA PHE A 36 -2.33 11.64 0.88
C PHE A 36 -1.37 11.07 -0.16
N GLY A 37 -0.95 9.81 0.00
CA GLY A 37 -0.08 9.13 -0.95
C GLY A 37 -0.85 8.48 -2.09
N LYS A 38 -0.10 7.86 -2.98
CA LYS A 38 -0.63 7.06 -4.09
C LYS A 38 0.33 5.90 -4.33
N ILE A 39 -0.22 4.71 -4.47
CA ILE A 39 0.59 3.54 -4.82
C ILE A 39 0.76 3.50 -6.34
N ILE A 40 1.98 3.39 -6.79
CA ILE A 40 2.34 3.32 -8.22
C ILE A 40 2.89 1.96 -8.61
N CYS A 41 3.38 1.18 -7.65
CA CYS A 41 3.90 -0.16 -7.89
C CYS A 41 3.84 -0.99 -6.61
N ILE A 42 3.49 -2.26 -6.75
CA ILE A 42 3.61 -3.26 -5.70
C ILE A 42 4.32 -4.46 -6.31
N SER A 43 5.40 -4.92 -5.67
CA SER A 43 6.05 -6.18 -6.04
C SER A 43 5.92 -7.16 -4.90
N ILE A 44 5.62 -8.40 -5.23
CA ILE A 44 5.50 -9.48 -4.26
C ILE A 44 6.34 -10.67 -4.74
N ALA A 45 7.08 -11.26 -3.81
CA ALA A 45 7.84 -12.48 -4.06
C ALA A 45 7.27 -13.62 -3.23
N ARG A 46 7.21 -14.80 -3.79
CA ARG A 46 6.77 -15.99 -3.09
C ARG A 46 7.74 -17.15 -3.35
N ILE A 47 7.85 -18.04 -2.37
CA ILE A 47 8.64 -19.24 -2.51
C ILE A 47 7.75 -20.31 -3.11
N VAL A 48 8.16 -20.85 -4.27
CA VAL A 48 7.46 -21.94 -4.97
C VAL A 48 8.30 -23.19 -4.86
N ARG A 49 7.68 -24.30 -4.46
CA ARG A 49 8.35 -25.59 -4.33
C ARG A 49 7.76 -26.55 -5.37
N GLU A 50 8.62 -27.04 -6.26
CA GLU A 50 8.25 -27.98 -7.31
C GLU A 50 9.36 -29.01 -7.50
N TYR A 51 8.98 -30.27 -7.61
CA TYR A 51 9.88 -31.39 -7.93
C TYR A 51 11.12 -31.44 -7.03
N GLY A 52 10.95 -31.19 -5.73
CA GLY A 52 12.06 -31.21 -4.76
C GLY A 52 12.95 -29.97 -4.77
N SER A 53 12.69 -29.03 -5.66
CA SER A 53 13.41 -27.76 -5.75
C SER A 53 12.55 -26.61 -5.26
N ALA A 54 13.20 -25.52 -4.84
CA ALA A 54 12.50 -24.28 -4.48
C ALA A 54 13.05 -23.12 -5.31
N TYR A 55 12.17 -22.24 -5.74
CA TYR A 55 12.54 -21.00 -6.42
C TYR A 55 11.67 -19.84 -5.97
N ILE A 56 12.12 -18.63 -6.25
CA ILE A 56 11.38 -17.41 -5.92
C ILE A 56 10.66 -16.94 -7.18
N ALA A 57 9.34 -16.81 -7.10
CA ALA A 57 8.52 -16.22 -8.15
C ALA A 57 8.17 -14.79 -7.75
N VAL A 58 8.43 -13.82 -8.63
CA VAL A 58 8.14 -12.40 -8.40
C VAL A 58 7.02 -11.95 -9.33
N GLU A 59 6.01 -11.30 -8.75
CA GLU A 59 4.94 -10.64 -9.47
C GLU A 59 5.00 -9.15 -9.16
N SER A 60 4.83 -8.32 -10.18
CA SER A 60 4.81 -6.87 -10.01
C SER A 60 3.54 -6.29 -10.62
N PHE A 61 2.97 -5.33 -9.92
CA PHE A 61 1.77 -4.62 -10.31
C PHE A 61 2.10 -3.14 -10.38
N SER A 62 1.97 -2.54 -11.55
CA SER A 62 2.22 -1.12 -11.75
C SER A 62 1.22 -0.53 -12.72
N SER A 63 0.78 0.69 -12.44
CA SER A 63 -0.14 1.41 -13.32
C SER A 63 -0.21 2.88 -12.87
N HIS A 64 -0.48 3.77 -13.82
CA HIS A 64 -0.85 5.14 -13.50
C HIS A 64 -2.25 5.21 -12.90
N ASN A 65 -3.08 4.20 -13.16
CA ASN A 65 -4.39 4.05 -12.54
C ASN A 65 -4.28 3.19 -11.28
N GLU A 66 -4.22 3.85 -10.12
CA GLU A 66 -4.06 3.17 -8.84
C GLU A 66 -5.17 2.16 -8.54
N ARG A 67 -6.43 2.49 -8.88
CA ARG A 67 -7.54 1.59 -8.64
C ARG A 67 -7.37 0.28 -9.41
N ARG A 68 -6.93 0.35 -10.65
CA ARG A 68 -6.65 -0.83 -11.48
C ARG A 68 -5.51 -1.65 -10.90
N LEU A 69 -4.42 -1.00 -10.51
CA LEU A 69 -3.28 -1.66 -9.87
C LEU A 69 -3.72 -2.43 -8.62
N LEU A 70 -4.45 -1.77 -7.74
CA LEU A 70 -4.92 -2.36 -6.49
C LEU A 70 -5.93 -3.48 -6.74
N LYS A 71 -6.81 -3.33 -7.72
CA LYS A 71 -7.77 -4.37 -8.11
C LYS A 71 -7.05 -5.63 -8.57
N ASP A 72 -6.05 -5.48 -9.43
CA ASP A 72 -5.26 -6.59 -9.94
C ASP A 72 -4.46 -7.27 -8.81
N PHE A 73 -3.87 -6.48 -7.93
CA PHE A 73 -3.13 -7.00 -6.77
C PHE A 73 -4.05 -7.77 -5.82
N CYS A 74 -5.22 -7.24 -5.50
CA CYS A 74 -6.18 -7.91 -4.62
C CYS A 74 -6.70 -9.20 -5.25
N ALA A 75 -6.94 -9.22 -6.56
CA ALA A 75 -7.34 -10.42 -7.29
C ALA A 75 -6.25 -11.49 -7.20
N PHE A 76 -4.99 -11.11 -7.37
CA PHE A 76 -3.86 -12.02 -7.24
C PHE A 76 -3.75 -12.60 -5.82
N LEU A 77 -3.88 -11.76 -4.79
CA LEU A 77 -3.87 -12.23 -3.40
C LEU A 77 -5.00 -13.24 -3.14
N SER A 78 -6.18 -12.97 -3.65
CA SER A 78 -7.32 -13.89 -3.51
C SER A 78 -7.08 -15.22 -4.23
N GLU A 79 -6.42 -15.18 -5.39
CA GLU A 79 -6.09 -16.37 -6.18
C GLU A 79 -5.10 -17.28 -5.45
N ILE A 80 -4.08 -16.71 -4.81
CA ILE A 80 -3.06 -17.49 -4.08
C ILE A 80 -3.44 -17.77 -2.64
N SER A 81 -4.57 -17.25 -2.17
CA SER A 81 -4.99 -17.37 -0.76
C SER A 81 -5.24 -18.81 -0.36
N ARG A 82 -4.76 -19.18 0.82
CA ARG A 82 -4.98 -20.45 1.50
C ARG A 82 -4.74 -20.25 2.99
N PRO A 83 -5.26 -21.13 3.87
CA PRO A 83 -5.14 -20.93 5.33
C PRO A 83 -3.71 -20.79 5.84
N THR A 84 -2.73 -21.36 5.14
CA THR A 84 -1.32 -21.31 5.52
C THR A 84 -0.56 -20.12 4.96
N LEU A 85 -1.18 -19.31 4.08
CA LEU A 85 -0.53 -18.13 3.50
C LEU A 85 -0.26 -17.09 4.57
N ARG A 86 0.95 -16.54 4.55
CA ARG A 86 1.36 -15.44 5.42
C ARG A 86 2.04 -14.38 4.57
N LEU A 87 1.71 -13.13 4.85
CA LEU A 87 2.38 -11.98 4.25
C LEU A 87 3.54 -11.55 5.13
N CYS A 88 4.64 -11.19 4.50
CA CYS A 88 5.84 -10.72 5.17
C CYS A 88 6.39 -9.49 4.44
N ALA A 89 6.75 -8.47 5.19
CA ALA A 89 7.41 -7.28 4.68
C ALA A 89 8.21 -6.63 5.81
N HIS A 90 9.16 -5.78 5.47
CA HIS A 90 9.90 -5.01 6.47
C HIS A 90 8.94 -4.03 7.14
N ASN A 91 8.69 -4.21 8.44
CA ASN A 91 7.69 -3.44 9.20
C ASN A 91 6.29 -3.44 8.54
N GLY A 92 5.96 -4.51 7.81
CA GLY A 92 4.74 -4.58 7.00
C GLY A 92 3.46 -4.45 7.78
N LYS A 93 3.42 -5.02 8.98
CA LYS A 93 2.24 -4.95 9.86
C LYS A 93 1.89 -3.52 10.26
N GLU A 94 2.89 -2.68 10.45
CA GLU A 94 2.71 -1.29 10.88
C GLU A 94 2.63 -0.31 9.71
N PHE A 95 3.22 -0.64 8.57
CA PHE A 95 3.29 0.29 7.44
C PHE A 95 2.67 -0.25 6.15
N ASP A 96 3.32 -1.23 5.50
CA ASP A 96 2.94 -1.64 4.13
C ASP A 96 1.50 -2.15 4.04
N PHE A 97 1.12 -3.06 4.92
CA PHE A 97 -0.21 -3.69 4.84
C PHE A 97 -1.33 -2.73 5.19
N PRO A 98 -1.25 -1.94 6.28
CA PRO A 98 -2.26 -0.91 6.53
C PRO A 98 -2.33 0.16 5.43
N TYR A 99 -1.19 0.52 4.84
CA TYR A 99 -1.14 1.49 3.74
C TYR A 99 -1.93 0.98 2.53
N ILE A 100 -1.64 -0.23 2.09
CA ILE A 100 -2.34 -0.86 0.97
C ILE A 100 -3.84 -0.99 1.28
N ALA A 101 -4.20 -1.44 2.47
CA ALA A 101 -5.59 -1.60 2.87
C ALA A 101 -6.35 -0.27 2.83
N ARG A 102 -5.76 0.80 3.36
CA ARG A 102 -6.37 2.13 3.34
C ARG A 102 -6.53 2.67 1.92
N ARG A 103 -5.52 2.47 1.07
CA ARG A 103 -5.62 2.89 -0.34
C ARG A 103 -6.72 2.13 -1.08
N CYS A 104 -6.87 0.83 -0.81
CA CYS A 104 -7.97 0.05 -1.37
C CYS A 104 -9.34 0.63 -0.97
N LEU A 105 -9.52 0.94 0.31
CA LEU A 105 -10.76 1.52 0.82
C LEU A 105 -11.03 2.89 0.21
N ILE A 106 -10.01 3.74 0.09
CA ILE A 106 -10.12 5.06 -0.54
C ILE A 106 -10.56 4.92 -2.00
N ARG A 107 -10.11 3.89 -2.70
CA ARG A 107 -10.48 3.62 -4.09
C ARG A 107 -11.77 2.80 -4.24
N GLY A 108 -12.46 2.52 -3.14
CA GLY A 108 -13.75 1.82 -3.17
C GLY A 108 -13.62 0.34 -3.50
N LEU A 109 -12.51 -0.30 -3.14
CA LEU A 109 -12.28 -1.71 -3.35
C LEU A 109 -12.52 -2.51 -2.07
N ALA A 110 -13.10 -3.70 -2.22
CA ALA A 110 -13.21 -4.65 -1.12
C ALA A 110 -11.83 -5.21 -0.77
N LEU A 111 -11.54 -5.35 0.51
CA LEU A 111 -10.28 -5.92 0.97
C LEU A 111 -10.31 -7.45 0.90
N PRO A 112 -9.25 -8.09 0.37
CA PRO A 112 -9.06 -9.51 0.61
C PRO A 112 -8.93 -9.79 2.11
N GLU A 113 -9.38 -10.96 2.53
CA GLU A 113 -9.36 -11.33 3.95
C GLU A 113 -7.97 -11.20 4.57
N ILE A 114 -6.93 -11.57 3.82
CA ILE A 114 -5.55 -11.53 4.30
C ILE A 114 -5.05 -10.11 4.63
N LEU A 115 -5.67 -9.07 4.05
CA LEU A 115 -5.34 -7.66 4.34
C LEU A 115 -6.30 -7.03 5.36
N ASN A 116 -7.31 -7.75 5.75
CA ASN A 116 -8.34 -7.23 6.65
C ASN A 116 -7.94 -7.36 8.13
#